data_494905e35b6be249e9e51d6645838e72
#
_entry.id   494905e35b6be249e9e51d6645838e72
#
_cell.length_a   1.000
_cell.length_b   1.000
_cell.length_c   1.000
_cell.angle_alpha   90.00
_cell.angle_beta   90.00
_cell.angle_gamma   90.00
#
_symmetry.space_group_name_H-M   'P 1'
#
loop_
_entity.id
_entity.type
_entity.pdbx_description
1 polymer ?
#
loop_
_entity_poly.entity_id
_entity_poly.type
_entity_poly.pdbx_seq_one_letter_code
_entity_poly.pdbx_strand_id
1 'polypeptide(L)'
;MTAEPFKIGIIGAGVIADFHAQAIQAMKGAELVAAFARREEKANKFASQYDCQGYSDLDAFLNHPEMNVVTICSVSGAHLEHASAAARAGKHIICEKPLEVTPERIDQMIEVCAQNQVVLSGVFPRRFNDSTSIFKKAIAEKRLGKIVLCDTAIKWWRSQEYYDSGAWRGTWDLDGGGALMNQSIHTIDLMLHLLGDASSVTASGGLEAHKGIEVEDVVVAIVEFKSGARGVIQASTACYSNTGLPASIHICGDEGSIMMVDDKFSIWDLKNPLPEDEVILAKHGMNANASGAGAVDPKAIDFLWHQRNFENALDALRHSRTPEVDGKEGRRSVELITAIYESIKQGGTRISL
;
A
#
# COMPACT_ATOMS: atom_id res chain seq x y z
N MET A 1 9.86 -23.31 24.21
CA MET A 1 9.17 -24.02 23.13
C MET A 1 9.02 -23.02 22.01
N THR A 2 9.50 -23.31 20.81
CA THR A 2 9.26 -22.47 19.63
C THR A 2 7.75 -22.53 19.32
N ALA A 3 7.10 -21.37 19.22
CA ALA A 3 5.69 -21.34 18.84
C ALA A 3 5.50 -22.02 17.47
N GLU A 4 4.37 -22.69 17.27
CA GLU A 4 4.05 -23.29 15.98
C GLU A 4 4.03 -22.24 14.85
N PRO A 5 4.50 -22.60 13.65
CA PRO A 5 4.52 -21.69 12.53
C PRO A 5 3.08 -21.35 12.07
N PHE A 6 2.88 -20.14 11.58
CA PHE A 6 1.66 -19.80 10.89
C PHE A 6 1.62 -20.51 9.52
N LYS A 7 0.53 -21.18 9.22
CA LYS A 7 0.27 -21.85 7.94
C LYS A 7 -0.52 -20.90 7.05
N ILE A 8 0.12 -20.40 6.00
CA ILE A 8 -0.39 -19.30 5.19
C ILE A 8 -0.82 -19.82 3.81
N GLY A 9 -2.01 -19.45 3.37
CA GLY A 9 -2.50 -19.63 2.00
C GLY A 9 -2.49 -18.32 1.23
N ILE A 10 -2.29 -18.37 -0.10
CA ILE A 10 -2.33 -17.21 -1.00
C ILE A 10 -3.56 -17.30 -1.91
N ILE A 11 -4.39 -16.26 -1.92
CA ILE A 11 -5.47 -16.08 -2.91
C ILE A 11 -4.99 -15.17 -4.03
N GLY A 12 -4.86 -15.73 -5.23
CA GLY A 12 -4.31 -15.08 -6.43
C GLY A 12 -2.91 -15.58 -6.76
N ALA A 13 -2.62 -15.74 -8.05
CA ALA A 13 -1.32 -16.20 -8.57
C ALA A 13 -0.81 -15.19 -9.61
N GLY A 14 -0.75 -13.92 -9.22
CA GLY A 14 -0.24 -12.80 -10.01
C GLY A 14 1.15 -12.39 -9.56
N VAL A 15 1.67 -11.30 -10.16
CA VAL A 15 3.02 -10.77 -9.84
C VAL A 15 3.19 -10.48 -8.35
N ILE A 16 2.18 -9.88 -7.69
CA ILE A 16 2.30 -9.54 -6.26
C ILE A 16 2.30 -10.79 -5.37
N ALA A 17 1.65 -11.87 -5.79
CA ALA A 17 1.69 -13.14 -5.08
C ALA A 17 3.11 -13.74 -5.00
N ASP A 18 3.97 -13.49 -6.02
CA ASP A 18 5.38 -13.89 -5.98
C ASP A 18 6.14 -13.17 -4.86
N PHE A 19 5.88 -11.87 -4.64
CA PHE A 19 6.48 -11.11 -3.51
C PHE A 19 6.02 -11.66 -2.16
N HIS A 20 4.72 -11.97 -2.04
CA HIS A 20 4.17 -12.55 -0.82
C HIS A 20 4.76 -13.93 -0.53
N ALA A 21 4.86 -14.79 -1.53
CA ALA A 21 5.47 -16.11 -1.37
C ALA A 21 6.93 -16.02 -0.93
N GLN A 22 7.74 -15.15 -1.55
CA GLN A 22 9.13 -14.90 -1.16
C GLN A 22 9.23 -14.35 0.26
N ALA A 23 8.37 -13.39 0.62
CA ALA A 23 8.31 -12.83 1.97
C ALA A 23 7.99 -13.93 3.00
N ILE A 24 6.99 -14.78 2.74
CA ILE A 24 6.60 -15.89 3.62
C ILE A 24 7.75 -16.89 3.78
N GLN A 25 8.40 -17.29 2.68
CA GLN A 25 9.53 -18.25 2.74
C GLN A 25 10.76 -17.68 3.47
N ALA A 26 10.96 -16.36 3.48
CA ALA A 26 12.06 -15.71 4.19
C ALA A 26 11.82 -15.58 5.70
N MET A 27 10.57 -15.69 6.16
CA MET A 27 10.21 -15.51 7.57
C MET A 27 10.45 -16.77 8.40
N LYS A 28 10.95 -16.60 9.62
CA LYS A 28 10.93 -17.65 10.63
C LYS A 28 9.55 -17.74 11.27
N GLY A 29 8.99 -18.96 11.34
CA GLY A 29 7.69 -19.18 11.99
C GLY A 29 6.47 -18.85 11.11
N ALA A 30 6.66 -18.90 9.79
CA ALA A 30 5.61 -18.90 8.78
C ALA A 30 5.91 -19.94 7.70
N GLU A 31 4.89 -20.51 7.11
CA GLU A 31 5.01 -21.53 6.06
C GLU A 31 3.91 -21.31 5.02
N LEU A 32 4.28 -21.29 3.75
CA LEU A 32 3.33 -21.25 2.64
C LEU A 32 2.83 -22.67 2.37
N VAL A 33 1.54 -22.92 2.58
CA VAL A 33 0.97 -24.27 2.48
C VAL A 33 0.02 -24.45 1.30
N ALA A 34 -0.60 -23.35 0.81
CA ALA A 34 -1.60 -23.43 -0.25
C ALA A 34 -1.62 -22.19 -1.12
N ALA A 35 -2.03 -22.36 -2.39
CA ALA A 35 -2.28 -21.25 -3.31
C ALA A 35 -3.58 -21.49 -4.08
N PHE A 36 -4.41 -20.46 -4.21
CA PHE A 36 -5.64 -20.47 -4.98
C PHE A 36 -5.55 -19.57 -6.19
N ALA A 37 -5.98 -20.08 -7.34
CA ALA A 37 -6.27 -19.28 -8.53
C ALA A 37 -7.44 -19.88 -9.29
N ARG A 38 -8.32 -19.03 -9.86
CA ARG A 38 -9.52 -19.46 -10.63
C ARG A 38 -9.22 -20.42 -11.78
N ARG A 39 -8.00 -20.38 -12.33
CA ARG A 39 -7.54 -21.31 -13.39
C ARG A 39 -6.59 -22.33 -12.77
N GLU A 40 -6.95 -23.60 -12.86
CA GLU A 40 -6.19 -24.72 -12.29
C GLU A 40 -4.72 -24.74 -12.75
N GLU A 41 -4.48 -24.49 -14.03
CA GLU A 41 -3.12 -24.39 -14.58
C GLU A 41 -2.27 -23.33 -13.86
N LYS A 42 -2.87 -22.15 -13.57
CA LYS A 42 -2.17 -21.09 -12.83
C LYS A 42 -1.92 -21.46 -11.36
N ALA A 43 -2.92 -22.08 -10.72
CA ALA A 43 -2.78 -22.54 -9.35
C ALA A 43 -1.66 -23.57 -9.23
N ASN A 44 -1.65 -24.57 -10.10
CA ASN A 44 -0.64 -25.64 -10.11
C ASN A 44 0.76 -25.13 -10.47
N LYS A 45 0.87 -24.21 -11.43
CA LYS A 45 2.15 -23.59 -11.77
C LYS A 45 2.75 -22.83 -10.59
N PHE A 46 1.95 -21.99 -9.92
CA PHE A 46 2.39 -21.24 -8.74
C PHE A 46 2.75 -22.18 -7.59
N ALA A 47 1.91 -23.16 -7.32
CA ALA A 47 2.12 -24.16 -6.28
C ALA A 47 3.42 -24.94 -6.47
N SER A 48 3.72 -25.36 -7.71
CA SER A 48 4.98 -26.04 -8.04
C SER A 48 6.21 -25.14 -7.88
N GLN A 49 6.07 -23.83 -8.11
CA GLN A 49 7.16 -22.87 -7.96
C GLN A 49 7.54 -22.65 -6.48
N TYR A 50 6.56 -22.70 -5.59
CA TYR A 50 6.74 -22.35 -4.18
C TYR A 50 6.56 -23.54 -3.21
N ASP A 51 6.51 -24.76 -3.73
CA ASP A 51 6.38 -26.02 -2.96
C ASP A 51 5.19 -26.00 -2.00
N CYS A 52 3.98 -25.71 -2.54
CA CYS A 52 2.73 -25.72 -1.80
C CYS A 52 1.61 -26.41 -2.59
N GLN A 53 0.41 -26.53 -2.01
CA GLN A 53 -0.72 -27.16 -2.68
C GLN A 53 -1.51 -26.15 -3.51
N GLY A 54 -1.76 -26.47 -4.80
CA GLY A 54 -2.58 -25.66 -5.71
C GLY A 54 -4.07 -26.01 -5.63
N TYR A 55 -4.93 -24.98 -5.71
CA TYR A 55 -6.38 -25.10 -5.70
C TYR A 55 -7.02 -24.19 -6.76
N SER A 56 -8.05 -24.69 -7.42
CA SER A 56 -8.92 -23.90 -8.31
C SER A 56 -10.36 -23.75 -7.78
N ASP A 57 -10.67 -24.42 -6.67
CA ASP A 57 -11.90 -24.27 -5.90
C ASP A 57 -11.59 -23.54 -4.58
N LEU A 58 -12.32 -22.45 -4.31
CA LEU A 58 -12.06 -21.58 -3.15
C LEU A 58 -12.43 -22.27 -1.83
N ASP A 59 -13.52 -23.05 -1.81
CA ASP A 59 -13.96 -23.73 -0.60
C ASP A 59 -12.98 -24.84 -0.23
N ALA A 60 -12.50 -25.61 -1.21
CA ALA A 60 -11.44 -26.61 -0.99
C ALA A 60 -10.14 -25.95 -0.49
N PHE A 61 -9.75 -24.79 -1.03
CA PHE A 61 -8.60 -24.01 -0.54
C PHE A 61 -8.79 -23.59 0.90
N LEU A 62 -9.92 -22.97 1.25
CA LEU A 62 -10.19 -22.48 2.60
C LEU A 62 -10.28 -23.61 3.65
N ASN A 63 -10.61 -24.83 3.21
CA ASN A 63 -10.63 -26.05 4.03
C ASN A 63 -9.27 -26.77 4.08
N HIS A 64 -8.18 -26.17 3.53
CA HIS A 64 -6.83 -26.76 3.63
C HIS A 64 -6.48 -27.02 5.11
N PRO A 65 -6.02 -28.23 5.45
CA PRO A 65 -5.68 -28.57 6.83
C PRO A 65 -4.63 -27.60 7.41
N GLU A 66 -4.78 -27.27 8.70
CA GLU A 66 -3.85 -26.44 9.47
C GLU A 66 -3.70 -24.98 8.99
N MET A 67 -4.18 -24.59 7.82
CA MET A 67 -4.11 -23.20 7.36
C MET A 67 -4.88 -22.27 8.32
N ASN A 68 -4.21 -21.24 8.83
CA ASN A 68 -4.78 -20.29 9.80
C ASN A 68 -4.73 -18.84 9.33
N VAL A 69 -3.92 -18.53 8.32
CA VAL A 69 -3.81 -17.20 7.72
C VAL A 69 -3.99 -17.29 6.22
N VAL A 70 -4.66 -16.30 5.64
CA VAL A 70 -4.79 -16.15 4.18
C VAL A 70 -4.24 -14.79 3.79
N THR A 71 -3.39 -14.72 2.77
CA THR A 71 -3.04 -13.46 2.13
C THR A 71 -3.77 -13.31 0.79
N ILE A 72 -4.35 -12.12 0.57
CA ILE A 72 -5.19 -11.83 -0.59
C ILE A 72 -4.41 -10.98 -1.57
N CYS A 73 -4.18 -11.53 -2.76
CA CYS A 73 -3.46 -10.95 -3.90
C CYS A 73 -4.30 -10.95 -5.19
N SER A 74 -5.61 -10.96 -5.05
CA SER A 74 -6.56 -10.89 -6.17
C SER A 74 -6.63 -9.46 -6.74
N VAL A 75 -7.52 -9.22 -7.69
CA VAL A 75 -7.83 -7.85 -8.13
C VAL A 75 -8.54 -7.08 -7.02
N SER A 76 -8.29 -5.77 -6.93
CA SER A 76 -8.71 -4.93 -5.80
C SER A 76 -10.21 -5.02 -5.48
N GLY A 77 -11.06 -4.93 -6.51
CA GLY A 77 -12.52 -4.99 -6.35
C GLY A 77 -13.09 -6.38 -6.03
N ALA A 78 -12.25 -7.38 -5.77
CA ALA A 78 -12.65 -8.72 -5.33
C ALA A 78 -12.10 -9.05 -3.92
N HIS A 79 -11.50 -8.09 -3.24
CA HIS A 79 -10.91 -8.34 -1.93
C HIS A 79 -11.96 -8.62 -0.86
N LEU A 80 -13.10 -7.91 -0.87
CA LEU A 80 -14.21 -8.11 0.08
C LEU A 80 -14.76 -9.54 0.03
N GLU A 81 -15.00 -10.08 -1.17
CA GLU A 81 -15.56 -11.42 -1.35
C GLU A 81 -14.61 -12.48 -0.80
N HIS A 82 -13.32 -12.37 -1.14
CA HIS A 82 -12.29 -13.29 -0.65
C HIS A 82 -12.06 -13.16 0.86
N ALA A 83 -12.00 -11.93 1.37
CA ALA A 83 -11.87 -11.68 2.81
C ALA A 83 -13.07 -12.21 3.58
N SER A 84 -14.29 -12.01 3.06
CA SER A 84 -15.53 -12.52 3.69
C SER A 84 -15.55 -14.04 3.74
N ALA A 85 -15.13 -14.71 2.67
CA ALA A 85 -15.04 -16.17 2.64
C ALA A 85 -14.00 -16.69 3.62
N ALA A 86 -12.80 -16.08 3.64
CA ALA A 86 -11.72 -16.42 4.56
C ALA A 86 -12.12 -16.20 6.03
N ALA A 87 -12.75 -15.06 6.33
CA ALA A 87 -13.23 -14.75 7.69
C ALA A 87 -14.24 -15.78 8.19
N ARG A 88 -15.24 -16.13 7.37
CA ARG A 88 -16.24 -17.17 7.72
C ARG A 88 -15.62 -18.55 7.91
N ALA A 89 -14.49 -18.83 7.24
CA ALA A 89 -13.69 -20.04 7.44
C ALA A 89 -12.73 -19.94 8.65
N GLY A 90 -12.82 -18.86 9.45
CA GLY A 90 -11.99 -18.65 10.65
C GLY A 90 -10.52 -18.36 10.35
N LYS A 91 -10.18 -17.87 9.13
CA LYS A 91 -8.81 -17.55 8.75
C LYS A 91 -8.53 -16.07 9.01
N HIS A 92 -7.37 -15.76 9.61
CA HIS A 92 -6.85 -14.39 9.68
C HIS A 92 -6.44 -13.90 8.29
N ILE A 93 -6.49 -12.60 8.06
CA ILE A 93 -6.38 -12.03 6.72
C ILE A 93 -5.27 -11.00 6.67
N ILE A 94 -4.38 -11.15 5.69
CA ILE A 94 -3.44 -10.13 5.23
C ILE A 94 -3.86 -9.77 3.82
N CYS A 95 -4.25 -8.51 3.55
CA CYS A 95 -4.85 -8.12 2.28
C CYS A 95 -4.00 -7.07 1.56
N GLU A 96 -3.76 -7.29 0.26
CA GLU A 96 -3.11 -6.30 -0.60
C GLU A 96 -3.87 -4.96 -0.64
N LYS A 97 -3.11 -3.92 -1.01
CA LYS A 97 -3.66 -2.58 -1.23
C LYS A 97 -4.28 -2.43 -2.65
N PRO A 98 -5.29 -1.57 -2.76
CA PRO A 98 -6.14 -1.07 -1.67
C PRO A 98 -6.84 -2.21 -0.97
N LEU A 99 -7.19 -2.06 0.31
CA LEU A 99 -7.97 -3.11 0.99
C LEU A 99 -9.25 -3.45 0.24
N GLU A 100 -9.85 -2.43 -0.37
CA GLU A 100 -10.96 -2.50 -1.31
C GLU A 100 -11.09 -1.18 -2.07
N VAL A 101 -11.92 -1.13 -3.09
CA VAL A 101 -12.04 0.02 -3.99
C VAL A 101 -12.88 1.17 -3.44
N THR A 102 -13.69 0.93 -2.40
CA THR A 102 -14.45 1.98 -1.69
C THR A 102 -14.37 1.83 -0.18
N PRO A 103 -14.54 2.94 0.59
CA PRO A 103 -14.56 2.89 2.04
C PRO A 103 -15.66 1.99 2.60
N GLU A 104 -16.86 1.98 2.00
CA GLU A 104 -17.99 1.19 2.44
C GLU A 104 -17.72 -0.31 2.32
N ARG A 105 -17.02 -0.75 1.28
CA ARG A 105 -16.61 -2.14 1.11
C ARG A 105 -15.54 -2.53 2.11
N ILE A 106 -14.63 -1.62 2.48
CA ILE A 106 -13.67 -1.83 3.56
C ILE A 106 -14.37 -1.94 4.91
N ASP A 107 -15.38 -1.10 5.18
CA ASP A 107 -16.18 -1.17 6.40
C ASP A 107 -16.85 -2.54 6.53
N GLN A 108 -17.39 -3.10 5.42
CA GLN A 108 -17.91 -4.47 5.39
C GLN A 108 -16.84 -5.54 5.66
N MET A 109 -15.59 -5.35 5.13
CA MET A 109 -14.47 -6.25 5.44
C MET A 109 -14.14 -6.22 6.93
N ILE A 110 -14.06 -5.04 7.53
CA ILE A 110 -13.80 -4.86 8.97
C ILE A 110 -14.88 -5.53 9.80
N GLU A 111 -16.15 -5.32 9.44
CA GLU A 111 -17.29 -5.89 10.15
C GLU A 111 -17.29 -7.42 10.08
N VAL A 112 -17.13 -8.03 8.91
CA VAL A 112 -17.15 -9.49 8.78
C VAL A 112 -15.97 -10.14 9.51
N CYS A 113 -14.80 -9.50 9.52
CA CYS A 113 -13.65 -9.98 10.28
C CYS A 113 -13.90 -9.92 11.78
N ALA A 114 -14.50 -8.82 12.27
CA ALA A 114 -14.87 -8.68 13.68
C ALA A 114 -15.92 -9.71 14.12
N GLN A 115 -16.97 -9.93 13.32
CA GLN A 115 -18.00 -10.93 13.58
C GLN A 115 -17.46 -12.36 13.66
N ASN A 116 -16.41 -12.67 12.91
CA ASN A 116 -15.76 -14.00 12.91
C ASN A 116 -14.52 -14.07 13.81
N GLN A 117 -14.22 -13.02 14.57
CA GLN A 117 -13.08 -12.94 15.50
C GLN A 117 -11.72 -13.19 14.82
N VAL A 118 -11.58 -12.75 13.57
CA VAL A 118 -10.32 -12.83 12.82
C VAL A 118 -9.70 -11.44 12.62
N VAL A 119 -8.39 -11.39 12.51
CA VAL A 119 -7.65 -10.16 12.27
C VAL A 119 -7.63 -9.84 10.78
N LEU A 120 -7.85 -8.56 10.44
CA LEU A 120 -7.62 -7.98 9.12
C LEU A 120 -6.40 -7.06 9.20
N SER A 121 -5.37 -7.34 8.39
CA SER A 121 -4.19 -6.50 8.21
C SER A 121 -4.03 -6.11 6.74
N GLY A 122 -3.72 -4.85 6.48
CA GLY A 122 -3.41 -4.33 5.15
C GLY A 122 -1.92 -4.48 4.80
N VAL A 123 -1.61 -4.48 3.49
CA VAL A 123 -0.23 -4.51 2.98
C VAL A 123 0.17 -3.12 2.50
N PHE A 124 0.88 -2.38 3.37
CA PHE A 124 1.49 -1.08 3.07
C PHE A 124 2.98 -1.12 3.39
N PRO A 125 3.79 -1.80 2.57
CA PRO A 125 5.17 -2.17 2.90
C PRO A 125 6.08 -0.97 3.12
N ARG A 126 5.82 0.19 2.49
CA ARG A 126 6.62 1.41 2.68
C ARG A 126 6.59 1.95 4.11
N ARG A 127 5.56 1.65 4.92
CA ARG A 127 5.54 1.97 6.37
C ARG A 127 6.66 1.26 7.14
N PHE A 128 7.11 0.10 6.66
CA PHE A 128 8.12 -0.76 7.30
C PHE A 128 9.54 -0.53 6.76
N ASN A 129 9.75 0.53 5.99
CA ASN A 129 11.05 1.01 5.61
C ASN A 129 11.73 1.74 6.77
N ASP A 130 13.03 1.54 6.94
CA ASP A 130 13.81 2.22 8.00
C ASP A 130 13.75 3.75 7.88
N SER A 131 13.82 4.29 6.65
CA SER A 131 13.70 5.75 6.42
C SER A 131 12.34 6.29 6.87
N THR A 132 11.25 5.55 6.64
CA THR A 132 9.91 5.94 7.12
C THR A 132 9.86 5.99 8.64
N SER A 133 10.41 4.99 9.32
CA SER A 133 10.47 4.94 10.79
C SER A 133 11.29 6.10 11.36
N ILE A 134 12.43 6.41 10.74
CA ILE A 134 13.30 7.55 11.12
C ILE A 134 12.55 8.87 10.91
N PHE A 135 11.88 9.05 9.77
CA PHE A 135 11.08 10.25 9.49
C PHE A 135 9.96 10.44 10.51
N LYS A 136 9.20 9.37 10.78
CA LYS A 136 8.13 9.39 11.78
C LYS A 136 8.64 9.76 13.18
N LYS A 137 9.79 9.21 13.58
CA LYS A 137 10.48 9.55 14.83
C LYS A 137 10.81 11.03 14.88
N ALA A 138 11.43 11.61 13.84
CA ALA A 138 11.78 13.03 13.79
C ALA A 138 10.54 13.94 13.94
N ILE A 139 9.41 13.57 13.34
CA ILE A 139 8.13 14.29 13.50
C ILE A 139 7.60 14.15 14.94
N ALA A 140 7.59 12.94 15.50
CA ALA A 140 7.11 12.69 16.86
C ALA A 140 7.94 13.43 17.91
N GLU A 141 9.24 13.56 17.72
CA GLU A 141 10.18 14.32 18.54
C GLU A 141 10.13 15.84 18.27
N LYS A 142 9.21 16.29 17.38
CA LYS A 142 8.99 17.70 17.00
C LYS A 142 10.24 18.37 16.42
N ARG A 143 11.12 17.62 15.78
CA ARG A 143 12.38 18.16 15.22
C ARG A 143 12.15 19.11 14.04
N LEU A 144 10.98 19.01 13.37
CA LEU A 144 10.56 19.94 12.33
C LEU A 144 9.78 21.14 12.88
N GLY A 145 9.52 21.21 14.21
CA GLY A 145 8.65 22.21 14.80
C GLY A 145 7.18 21.98 14.43
N LYS A 146 6.44 23.07 14.15
CA LYS A 146 5.07 22.99 13.65
C LYS A 146 5.07 22.68 12.16
N ILE A 147 4.51 21.53 11.78
CA ILE A 147 4.36 21.17 10.37
C ILE A 147 3.40 22.16 9.69
N VAL A 148 3.81 22.72 8.56
CA VAL A 148 3.04 23.71 7.80
C VAL A 148 2.66 23.25 6.42
N LEU A 149 3.54 22.51 5.72
CA LEU A 149 3.33 22.08 4.34
C LEU A 149 3.86 20.67 4.09
N CYS A 150 3.18 19.94 3.22
CA CYS A 150 3.64 18.67 2.69
C CYS A 150 3.39 18.60 1.18
N ASP A 151 4.40 18.18 0.42
CA ASP A 151 4.28 17.88 -1.00
C ASP A 151 4.46 16.39 -1.25
N THR A 152 3.57 15.78 -2.04
CA THR A 152 3.75 14.43 -2.57
C THR A 152 3.69 14.45 -4.09
N ALA A 153 4.65 13.80 -4.75
CA ALA A 153 4.69 13.72 -6.20
C ALA A 153 4.96 12.28 -6.66
N ILE A 154 4.03 11.76 -7.45
CA ILE A 154 4.09 10.45 -8.09
C ILE A 154 3.79 10.66 -9.57
N LYS A 155 4.81 11.02 -10.35
CA LYS A 155 4.71 11.38 -11.76
C LYS A 155 5.28 10.25 -12.60
N TRP A 156 4.58 9.14 -12.65
CA TRP A 156 5.04 7.95 -13.35
C TRP A 156 4.55 7.92 -14.79
N TRP A 157 5.14 7.02 -15.55
CA TRP A 157 4.67 6.65 -16.86
C TRP A 157 4.20 5.20 -16.86
N ARG A 158 3.01 4.97 -17.37
CA ARG A 158 2.53 3.64 -17.76
C ARG A 158 2.18 3.68 -19.24
N SER A 159 2.61 2.68 -19.99
CA SER A 159 2.28 2.61 -21.40
C SER A 159 0.82 2.18 -21.60
N GLN A 160 0.27 2.37 -22.79
CA GLN A 160 -1.06 1.86 -23.13
C GLN A 160 -1.12 0.33 -22.98
N GLU A 161 -0.04 -0.39 -23.37
CA GLU A 161 0.06 -1.84 -23.24
C GLU A 161 -0.03 -2.32 -21.78
N TYR A 162 0.40 -1.49 -20.82
CA TYR A 162 0.22 -1.80 -19.40
C TYR A 162 -1.27 -1.89 -19.05
N TYR A 163 -2.08 -0.96 -19.52
CA TYR A 163 -3.52 -0.99 -19.29
C TYR A 163 -4.20 -2.12 -20.08
N ASP A 164 -3.78 -2.36 -21.30
CA ASP A 164 -4.32 -3.42 -22.18
C ASP A 164 -3.94 -4.84 -21.72
N SER A 165 -2.97 -4.96 -20.79
CA SER A 165 -2.47 -6.28 -20.30
C SER A 165 -3.46 -7.04 -19.42
N GLY A 166 -4.57 -6.43 -19.02
CA GLY A 166 -5.60 -7.10 -18.21
C GLY A 166 -6.89 -6.31 -18.15
N ALA A 167 -8.00 -6.96 -18.40
CA ALA A 167 -9.33 -6.36 -18.46
C ALA A 167 -9.82 -5.69 -17.16
N TRP A 168 -9.13 -5.87 -16.05
CA TRP A 168 -9.45 -5.23 -14.77
C TRP A 168 -8.75 -3.88 -14.60
N ARG A 169 -7.64 -3.66 -15.34
CA ARG A 169 -6.85 -2.44 -15.22
C ARG A 169 -7.61 -1.24 -15.77
N GLY A 170 -7.53 -0.13 -15.05
CA GLY A 170 -8.18 1.10 -15.45
C GLY A 170 -9.71 1.06 -15.40
N THR A 171 -10.31 0.16 -14.63
CA THR A 171 -11.75 0.10 -14.38
C THR A 171 -12.08 0.57 -12.96
N TRP A 172 -13.24 1.21 -12.78
CA TRP A 172 -13.69 1.61 -11.44
C TRP A 172 -14.01 0.41 -10.55
N ASP A 173 -14.61 -0.64 -11.10
CA ASP A 173 -15.10 -1.80 -10.33
C ASP A 173 -13.96 -2.67 -9.80
N LEU A 174 -12.92 -2.92 -10.60
CA LEU A 174 -11.91 -3.92 -10.27
C LEU A 174 -10.55 -3.32 -9.88
N ASP A 175 -10.20 -2.14 -10.42
CA ASP A 175 -8.97 -1.40 -10.07
C ASP A 175 -9.22 -0.33 -9.02
N GLY A 176 -10.43 0.26 -9.03
CA GLY A 176 -10.88 1.28 -8.08
C GLY A 176 -10.38 2.69 -8.40
N GLY A 177 -9.58 2.85 -9.46
CA GLY A 177 -8.98 4.10 -9.91
C GLY A 177 -7.68 3.88 -10.65
N GLY A 178 -7.07 4.96 -11.11
CA GLY A 178 -5.88 4.97 -11.95
C GLY A 178 -4.62 5.42 -11.23
N ALA A 179 -4.19 6.64 -11.52
CA ALA A 179 -2.96 7.23 -10.99
C ALA A 179 -2.97 7.31 -9.46
N LEU A 180 -4.11 7.61 -8.84
CA LEU A 180 -4.21 7.68 -7.37
C LEU A 180 -4.28 6.28 -6.74
N MET A 181 -5.36 5.54 -7.03
CA MET A 181 -5.69 4.31 -6.28
C MET A 181 -4.68 3.19 -6.53
N ASN A 182 -4.28 2.98 -7.76
CA ASN A 182 -3.39 1.88 -8.10
C ASN A 182 -1.92 2.24 -7.85
N GLN A 183 -1.45 3.45 -8.27
CA GLN A 183 -0.04 3.79 -8.31
C GLN A 183 0.40 4.66 -7.12
N SER A 184 -0.40 5.64 -6.70
CA SER A 184 0.02 6.64 -5.72
C SER A 184 -0.36 6.31 -4.28
N ILE A 185 -1.23 5.32 -4.06
CA ILE A 185 -1.79 4.99 -2.75
C ILE A 185 -0.72 4.76 -1.66
N HIS A 186 0.44 4.18 -2.00
CA HIS A 186 1.52 3.97 -1.04
C HIS A 186 2.12 5.28 -0.52
N THR A 187 2.27 6.30 -1.40
CA THR A 187 2.79 7.61 -0.99
C THR A 187 1.73 8.43 -0.27
N ILE A 188 0.46 8.30 -0.68
CA ILE A 188 -0.69 8.90 0.02
C ILE A 188 -0.84 8.31 1.42
N ASP A 189 -0.69 6.99 1.54
CA ASP A 189 -0.67 6.30 2.83
C ASP A 189 0.46 6.80 3.74
N LEU A 190 1.68 6.95 3.20
CA LEU A 190 2.80 7.54 3.96
C LEU A 190 2.52 8.97 4.41
N MET A 191 1.91 9.78 3.56
CA MET A 191 1.51 11.15 3.93
C MET A 191 0.55 11.14 5.13
N LEU A 192 -0.47 10.29 5.10
CA LEU A 192 -1.42 10.13 6.21
C LEU A 192 -0.77 9.51 7.45
N HIS A 193 0.15 8.56 7.26
CA HIS A 193 0.88 7.92 8.36
C HIS A 193 1.78 8.90 9.11
N LEU A 194 2.38 9.86 8.40
CA LEU A 194 3.31 10.85 8.95
C LEU A 194 2.59 12.07 9.53
N LEU A 195 1.51 12.55 8.89
CA LEU A 195 0.84 13.82 9.24
C LEU A 195 -0.49 13.65 9.97
N GLY A 196 -1.02 12.44 10.07
CA GLY A 196 -2.34 12.18 10.65
C GLY A 196 -3.47 12.35 9.63
N ASP A 197 -4.68 12.56 10.14
CA ASP A 197 -5.90 12.58 9.32
C ASP A 197 -6.04 13.87 8.52
N ALA A 198 -6.50 13.71 7.29
CA ALA A 198 -7.03 14.83 6.50
C ALA A 198 -8.38 15.29 7.06
N SER A 199 -8.70 16.57 6.89
CA SER A 199 -9.98 17.16 7.24
C SER A 199 -10.81 17.57 6.03
N SER A 200 -10.14 17.88 4.90
CA SER A 200 -10.81 18.22 3.65
C SER A 200 -9.84 18.11 2.47
N VAL A 201 -10.41 18.03 1.27
CA VAL A 201 -9.66 18.02 0.01
C VAL A 201 -10.38 18.83 -1.08
N THR A 202 -9.58 19.41 -1.98
CA THR A 202 -10.01 20.04 -3.22
C THR A 202 -9.10 19.55 -4.34
N ALA A 203 -9.67 19.11 -5.48
CA ALA A 203 -8.88 18.48 -6.52
C ALA A 203 -9.35 18.78 -7.94
N SER A 204 -8.41 18.63 -8.88
CA SER A 204 -8.65 18.63 -10.33
C SER A 204 -7.90 17.45 -10.94
N GLY A 205 -8.50 16.78 -11.91
CA GLY A 205 -7.89 15.64 -12.60
C GLY A 205 -8.80 15.06 -13.66
N GLY A 206 -8.29 14.11 -14.39
CA GLY A 206 -9.01 13.47 -15.47
C GLY A 206 -8.17 12.44 -16.21
N LEU A 207 -8.69 12.04 -17.37
CA LEU A 207 -8.04 11.14 -18.32
C LEU A 207 -7.50 11.96 -19.49
N GLU A 208 -6.17 12.11 -19.58
CA GLU A 208 -5.51 13.02 -20.50
C GLU A 208 -4.73 12.30 -21.63
N ALA A 209 -4.11 11.18 -21.36
CA ALA A 209 -3.18 10.53 -22.29
C ALA A 209 -3.62 9.13 -22.74
N HIS A 210 -4.17 8.31 -21.82
CA HIS A 210 -4.54 6.93 -22.13
C HIS A 210 -5.92 6.85 -22.79
N LYS A 211 -6.18 5.72 -23.46
CA LYS A 211 -7.45 5.45 -24.14
C LYS A 211 -8.04 4.13 -23.66
N GLY A 212 -9.38 4.03 -23.71
CA GLY A 212 -10.08 2.79 -23.38
C GLY A 212 -10.02 2.38 -21.92
N ILE A 213 -9.65 3.30 -21.01
CA ILE A 213 -9.76 3.15 -19.56
C ILE A 213 -10.84 4.09 -19.02
N GLU A 214 -11.40 3.76 -17.86
CA GLU A 214 -12.51 4.50 -17.24
C GLU A 214 -12.00 5.53 -16.24
N VAL A 215 -10.79 5.35 -15.72
CA VAL A 215 -10.23 6.02 -14.56
C VAL A 215 -9.29 7.16 -14.96
N GLU A 216 -8.90 7.96 -14.00
CA GLU A 216 -7.99 9.10 -14.18
C GLU A 216 -6.52 8.64 -14.36
N ASP A 217 -5.77 9.41 -15.16
CA ASP A 217 -4.34 9.27 -15.32
C ASP A 217 -3.52 10.50 -14.89
N VAL A 218 -4.20 11.58 -14.51
CA VAL A 218 -3.59 12.81 -13.94
C VAL A 218 -4.50 13.39 -12.86
N VAL A 219 -3.93 13.68 -11.68
CA VAL A 219 -4.61 14.38 -10.58
C VAL A 219 -3.68 15.33 -9.86
N VAL A 220 -4.21 16.52 -9.51
CA VAL A 220 -3.61 17.45 -8.55
C VAL A 220 -4.64 17.73 -7.46
N ALA A 221 -4.25 17.60 -6.19
CA ALA A 221 -5.12 17.84 -5.05
C ALA A 221 -4.46 18.69 -3.97
N ILE A 222 -5.26 19.51 -3.29
CA ILE A 222 -4.91 20.24 -2.07
C ILE A 222 -5.61 19.54 -0.92
N VAL A 223 -4.84 19.17 0.12
CA VAL A 223 -5.32 18.47 1.32
C VAL A 223 -5.15 19.38 2.53
N GLU A 224 -6.16 19.53 3.35
CA GLU A 224 -6.03 20.13 4.67
C GLU A 224 -6.05 19.02 5.74
N PHE A 225 -5.12 19.09 6.69
CA PHE A 225 -5.03 18.13 7.77
C PHE A 225 -5.71 18.64 9.05
N LYS A 226 -6.19 17.72 9.91
CA LYS A 226 -6.75 18.08 11.22
C LYS A 226 -5.74 18.84 12.11
N SER A 227 -4.44 18.64 11.89
CA SER A 227 -3.36 19.38 12.56
C SER A 227 -3.22 20.85 12.13
N GLY A 228 -3.90 21.26 11.03
CA GLY A 228 -3.78 22.56 10.40
C GLY A 228 -2.69 22.65 9.33
N ALA A 229 -1.90 21.60 9.10
CA ALA A 229 -0.97 21.52 7.99
C ALA A 229 -1.74 21.43 6.65
N ARG A 230 -1.08 21.82 5.56
CA ARG A 230 -1.60 21.71 4.20
C ARG A 230 -0.73 20.77 3.38
N GLY A 231 -1.36 20.00 2.49
CA GLY A 231 -0.67 19.08 1.60
C GLY A 231 -1.03 19.30 0.14
N VAL A 232 -0.11 18.95 -0.74
CA VAL A 232 -0.33 18.86 -2.18
C VAL A 232 -0.04 17.44 -2.66
N ILE A 233 -0.93 16.88 -3.45
CA ILE A 233 -0.75 15.61 -4.13
C ILE A 233 -0.67 15.86 -5.62
N GLN A 234 0.39 15.37 -6.27
CA GLN A 234 0.56 15.36 -7.72
C GLN A 234 0.71 13.89 -8.13
N ALA A 235 -0.28 13.35 -8.82
CA ALA A 235 -0.32 11.96 -9.24
C ALA A 235 -0.54 11.86 -10.75
N SER A 236 0.25 11.05 -11.43
CA SER A 236 0.05 10.77 -12.84
C SER A 236 0.65 9.44 -13.25
N THR A 237 0.03 8.80 -14.24
CA THR A 237 0.59 7.70 -15.03
C THR A 237 0.89 8.11 -16.47
N ALA A 238 0.74 9.41 -16.79
CA ALA A 238 0.95 9.99 -18.10
C ALA A 238 2.23 10.84 -18.22
N CYS A 239 3.08 10.86 -17.20
CA CYS A 239 4.33 11.64 -17.21
C CYS A 239 5.48 10.79 -17.73
N TYR A 240 5.78 10.89 -19.03
CA TYR A 240 6.83 10.13 -19.68
C TYR A 240 8.23 10.50 -19.18
N SER A 241 9.05 9.49 -18.92
CA SER A 241 10.48 9.61 -18.66
C SER A 241 11.21 8.33 -19.08
N ASN A 242 12.38 8.45 -19.70
CA ASN A 242 13.20 7.30 -20.09
C ASN A 242 13.73 6.50 -18.89
N THR A 243 14.00 7.16 -17.77
CA THR A 243 14.62 6.58 -16.58
C THR A 243 13.65 6.42 -15.40
N GLY A 244 12.37 6.77 -15.61
CA GLY A 244 11.39 6.91 -14.53
C GLY A 244 11.59 8.20 -13.73
N LEU A 245 10.49 8.74 -13.19
CA LEU A 245 10.51 9.82 -12.23
C LEU A 245 10.32 9.24 -10.84
N PRO A 246 11.15 9.60 -9.86
CA PRO A 246 11.03 9.06 -8.51
C PRO A 246 9.75 9.54 -7.82
N ALA A 247 9.21 8.75 -6.92
CA ALA A 247 8.17 9.19 -6.01
C ALA A 247 8.80 9.97 -4.85
N SER A 248 8.17 11.08 -4.45
CA SER A 248 8.70 11.92 -3.37
C SER A 248 7.64 12.32 -2.36
N ILE A 249 8.08 12.52 -1.13
CA ILE A 249 7.34 13.15 -0.04
C ILE A 249 8.24 14.16 0.64
N HIS A 250 7.80 15.42 0.71
CA HIS A 250 8.53 16.51 1.35
C HIS A 250 7.65 17.13 2.44
N ILE A 251 8.13 17.17 3.67
CA ILE A 251 7.41 17.75 4.81
C ILE A 251 8.25 18.89 5.37
N CYS A 252 7.61 20.07 5.46
CA CYS A 252 8.20 21.30 5.95
C CYS A 252 7.50 21.76 7.22
N GLY A 253 8.30 22.08 8.21
CA GLY A 253 7.89 22.77 9.43
C GLY A 253 8.64 24.09 9.62
N ASP A 254 8.35 24.81 10.69
CA ASP A 254 9.00 26.09 11.01
C ASP A 254 10.40 25.95 11.65
N GLU A 255 10.80 24.70 11.97
CA GLU A 255 12.13 24.38 12.51
C GLU A 255 12.90 23.33 11.70
N GLY A 256 12.35 22.86 10.57
CA GLY A 256 13.04 21.94 9.70
C GLY A 256 12.25 21.44 8.52
N SER A 257 12.96 20.85 7.58
CA SER A 257 12.41 20.23 6.36
C SER A 257 13.09 18.89 6.09
N ILE A 258 12.29 17.87 5.82
CA ILE A 258 12.76 16.54 5.43
C ILE A 258 12.08 16.13 4.14
N MET A 259 12.86 15.74 3.14
CA MET A 259 12.36 15.19 1.88
C MET A 259 12.89 13.77 1.68
N MET A 260 11.98 12.86 1.38
CA MET A 260 12.28 11.51 1.00
C MET A 260 11.94 11.29 -0.49
N VAL A 261 12.87 10.71 -1.24
CA VAL A 261 12.77 10.41 -2.66
C VAL A 261 13.08 8.92 -2.84
N ASP A 262 12.15 8.13 -3.39
CA ASP A 262 12.25 6.67 -3.49
C ASP A 262 12.81 6.03 -2.20
N ASP A 263 12.23 6.43 -1.06
CA ASP A 263 12.53 5.90 0.27
C ASP A 263 13.94 6.23 0.82
N LYS A 264 14.64 7.24 0.24
CA LYS A 264 15.90 7.79 0.73
C LYS A 264 15.78 9.29 0.99
N PHE A 265 16.51 9.79 1.98
CA PHE A 265 16.51 11.21 2.29
C PHE A 265 17.31 12.01 1.26
N SER A 266 16.66 12.96 0.60
CA SER A 266 17.29 13.96 -0.27
C SER A 266 17.48 15.29 0.41
N ILE A 267 16.63 15.62 1.42
CA ILE A 267 16.73 16.78 2.29
C ILE A 267 16.57 16.29 3.73
N TRP A 268 17.46 16.76 4.61
CA TRP A 268 17.41 16.58 6.05
C TRP A 268 17.96 17.82 6.71
N ASP A 269 17.18 18.90 6.67
CA ASP A 269 17.58 20.23 7.15
C ASP A 269 16.80 20.56 8.41
N LEU A 270 17.48 20.55 9.54
CA LEU A 270 16.89 20.77 10.85
C LEU A 270 17.61 21.93 11.53
N LYS A 271 16.84 22.85 12.11
CA LYS A 271 17.37 24.06 12.80
C LYS A 271 18.27 23.70 13.97
N ASN A 272 17.97 22.58 14.64
CA ASN A 272 18.74 22.04 15.76
C ASN A 272 19.29 20.65 15.37
N PRO A 273 20.42 20.58 14.63
CA PRO A 273 21.00 19.31 14.20
C PRO A 273 21.54 18.53 15.39
N LEU A 274 21.50 17.19 15.27
CA LEU A 274 22.04 16.25 16.24
C LEU A 274 23.17 15.44 15.61
N PRO A 275 24.13 14.93 16.39
CA PRO A 275 25.22 14.09 15.85
C PRO A 275 24.72 12.86 15.07
N GLU A 276 23.57 12.32 15.43
CA GLU A 276 22.95 11.19 14.74
C GLU A 276 22.46 11.51 13.33
N ASP A 277 22.25 12.78 12.98
CA ASP A 277 21.80 13.19 11.65
C ASP A 277 22.83 12.85 10.57
N GLU A 278 24.12 12.97 10.86
CA GLU A 278 25.19 12.56 9.93
C GLU A 278 25.13 11.04 9.67
N VAL A 279 24.87 10.25 10.70
CA VAL A 279 24.74 8.79 10.59
C VAL A 279 23.49 8.41 9.78
N ILE A 280 22.38 9.12 9.99
CA ILE A 280 21.15 8.95 9.21
C ILE A 280 21.41 9.22 7.74
N LEU A 281 22.01 10.36 7.41
CA LEU A 281 22.31 10.71 6.03
C LEU A 281 23.33 9.78 5.38
N ALA A 282 24.32 9.30 6.12
CA ALA A 282 25.29 8.33 5.61
C ALA A 282 24.64 6.99 5.20
N LYS A 283 23.60 6.55 5.94
CA LYS A 283 22.93 5.26 5.70
C LYS A 283 21.70 5.36 4.79
N HIS A 284 20.94 6.42 4.93
CA HIS A 284 19.61 6.57 4.34
C HIS A 284 19.51 7.78 3.41
N GLY A 285 20.62 8.52 3.20
CA GLY A 285 20.68 9.61 2.22
C GLY A 285 20.73 9.08 0.78
N MET A 286 20.43 9.95 -0.18
CA MET A 286 20.54 9.64 -1.61
C MET A 286 22.00 9.45 -2.01
N ASN A 287 22.33 8.26 -2.54
CA ASN A 287 23.57 8.08 -3.32
C ASN A 287 23.35 8.63 -4.72
N ALA A 288 24.41 9.08 -5.39
CA ALA A 288 24.39 9.65 -6.74
C ALA A 288 23.71 8.76 -7.82
N ASN A 289 23.47 7.48 -7.52
CA ASN A 289 22.89 6.49 -8.43
C ASN A 289 21.45 6.06 -8.04
N ALA A 290 20.71 6.86 -7.27
CA ALA A 290 19.31 6.54 -6.99
C ALA A 290 18.49 6.65 -8.28
N SER A 291 18.08 5.52 -8.84
CA SER A 291 17.15 5.44 -9.97
C SER A 291 15.73 5.29 -9.44
N GLY A 292 14.74 5.86 -10.13
CA GLY A 292 13.31 5.65 -9.86
C GLY A 292 12.86 4.23 -10.22
N ALA A 293 13.49 3.20 -9.65
CA ALA A 293 13.31 1.80 -10.02
C ALA A 293 11.85 1.35 -10.02
N GLY A 294 11.07 1.74 -9.00
CA GLY A 294 9.64 1.42 -8.92
C GLY A 294 8.77 2.14 -9.96
N ALA A 295 9.27 3.26 -10.52
CA ALA A 295 8.58 3.98 -11.59
C ALA A 295 8.71 3.27 -12.94
N VAL A 296 9.81 2.54 -13.17
CA VAL A 296 10.10 1.84 -14.44
C VAL A 296 9.60 0.40 -14.40
N ASP A 297 9.96 -0.36 -13.38
CA ASP A 297 9.59 -1.77 -13.25
C ASP A 297 9.06 -2.09 -11.84
N PRO A 298 7.76 -2.42 -11.71
CA PRO A 298 7.20 -2.85 -10.43
C PRO A 298 7.87 -4.09 -9.82
N LYS A 299 8.58 -4.90 -10.63
CA LYS A 299 9.28 -6.10 -10.16
C LYS A 299 10.68 -5.82 -9.57
N ALA A 300 11.19 -4.60 -9.73
CA ALA A 300 12.49 -4.21 -9.20
C ALA A 300 12.48 -3.86 -7.70
N ILE A 301 11.32 -4.00 -7.03
CA ILE A 301 11.16 -3.75 -5.60
C ILE A 301 11.59 -4.99 -4.81
N ASP A 302 12.34 -4.82 -3.73
CA ASP A 302 12.69 -5.90 -2.80
C ASP A 302 11.46 -6.35 -1.99
N PHE A 303 11.31 -7.65 -1.74
CA PHE A 303 10.24 -8.20 -0.91
C PHE A 303 10.45 -7.95 0.61
N LEU A 304 11.59 -7.44 1.04
CA LEU A 304 11.94 -7.26 2.45
C LEU A 304 10.90 -6.44 3.23
N TRP A 305 10.34 -5.39 2.62
CA TRP A 305 9.33 -4.58 3.31
C TRP A 305 7.97 -5.27 3.40
N HIS A 306 7.64 -6.13 2.42
CA HIS A 306 6.49 -7.03 2.52
C HIS A 306 6.71 -8.02 3.68
N GLN A 307 7.91 -8.61 3.77
CA GLN A 307 8.28 -9.49 4.87
C GLN A 307 8.07 -8.80 6.22
N ARG A 308 8.58 -7.59 6.43
CA ARG A 308 8.42 -6.83 7.67
C ARG A 308 6.95 -6.51 7.99
N ASN A 309 6.15 -6.18 6.96
CA ASN A 309 4.70 -5.98 7.13
C ASN A 309 4.01 -7.27 7.60
N PHE A 310 4.34 -8.41 7.00
CA PHE A 310 3.84 -9.72 7.42
C PHE A 310 4.30 -10.06 8.85
N GLU A 311 5.57 -9.88 9.16
CA GLU A 311 6.11 -10.10 10.51
C GLU A 311 5.36 -9.27 11.56
N ASN A 312 5.03 -8.01 11.27
CA ASN A 312 4.20 -7.17 12.13
C ASN A 312 2.79 -7.74 12.33
N ALA A 313 2.14 -8.16 11.25
CA ALA A 313 0.81 -8.76 11.32
C ALA A 313 0.79 -10.07 12.11
N LEU A 314 1.75 -10.96 11.85
CA LEU A 314 1.85 -12.27 12.53
C LEU A 314 2.27 -12.10 14.00
N ASP A 315 3.15 -11.14 14.31
CA ASP A 315 3.52 -10.83 15.69
C ASP A 315 2.33 -10.24 16.47
N ALA A 316 1.54 -9.38 15.84
CA ALA A 316 0.31 -8.87 16.41
C ALA A 316 -0.69 -10.01 16.72
N LEU A 317 -0.86 -10.96 15.80
CA LEU A 317 -1.66 -12.17 16.02
C LEU A 317 -1.17 -12.98 17.20
N ARG A 318 0.13 -13.27 17.26
CA ARG A 318 0.74 -14.10 18.30
C ARG A 318 0.55 -13.52 19.70
N HIS A 319 0.51 -12.20 19.82
CA HIS A 319 0.41 -11.49 21.10
C HIS A 319 -0.97 -10.86 21.33
N SER A 320 -1.99 -11.20 20.52
CA SER A 320 -3.35 -10.64 20.60
C SER A 320 -3.36 -9.10 20.59
N ARG A 321 -2.53 -8.50 19.72
CA ARG A 321 -2.42 -7.05 19.49
C ARG A 321 -3.03 -6.66 18.14
N THR A 322 -3.33 -5.39 17.98
CA THR A 322 -3.74 -4.82 16.68
C THR A 322 -2.50 -4.66 15.79
N PRO A 323 -2.52 -5.11 14.51
CA PRO A 323 -1.44 -4.82 13.56
C PRO A 323 -1.29 -3.31 13.32
N GLU A 324 -0.08 -2.88 12.94
CA GLU A 324 0.17 -1.46 12.61
C GLU A 324 -0.69 -0.98 11.42
N VAL A 325 -1.00 -1.87 10.50
CA VAL A 325 -1.91 -1.61 9.38
C VAL A 325 -3.14 -2.49 9.54
N ASP A 326 -4.02 -2.13 10.44
CA ASP A 326 -5.33 -2.78 10.55
C ASP A 326 -6.32 -2.30 9.46
N GLY A 327 -7.54 -2.80 9.49
CA GLY A 327 -8.57 -2.41 8.53
C GLY A 327 -8.88 -0.91 8.54
N LYS A 328 -8.83 -0.26 9.71
CA LYS A 328 -9.09 1.19 9.83
C LYS A 328 -7.94 2.01 9.26
N GLU A 329 -6.70 1.60 9.53
CA GLU A 329 -5.52 2.26 8.96
C GLU A 329 -5.48 2.11 7.43
N GLY A 330 -5.74 0.92 6.89
CA GLY A 330 -5.80 0.71 5.44
C GLY A 330 -6.95 1.45 4.74
N ARG A 331 -8.04 1.74 5.47
CA ARG A 331 -9.19 2.51 4.97
C ARG A 331 -8.88 3.99 4.71
N ARG A 332 -7.99 4.60 5.49
CA ARG A 332 -7.70 6.05 5.46
C ARG A 332 -7.25 6.55 4.09
N SER A 333 -6.36 5.81 3.43
CA SER A 333 -5.87 6.17 2.10
C SER A 333 -6.97 6.06 1.04
N VAL A 334 -7.82 5.06 1.12
CA VAL A 334 -8.97 4.89 0.20
C VAL A 334 -10.01 5.99 0.44
N GLU A 335 -10.30 6.36 1.68
CA GLU A 335 -11.22 7.45 2.03
C GLU A 335 -10.74 8.79 1.44
N LEU A 336 -9.46 9.14 1.60
CA LEU A 336 -8.91 10.36 1.02
C LEU A 336 -8.98 10.33 -0.51
N ILE A 337 -8.62 9.20 -1.13
CA ILE A 337 -8.64 9.06 -2.61
C ILE A 337 -10.06 9.16 -3.15
N THR A 338 -11.04 8.53 -2.53
CA THR A 338 -12.44 8.62 -2.96
C THR A 338 -13.01 10.04 -2.77
N ALA A 339 -12.61 10.75 -1.71
CA ALA A 339 -12.95 12.17 -1.54
C ALA A 339 -12.32 13.07 -2.61
N ILE A 340 -11.09 12.75 -3.06
CA ILE A 340 -10.46 13.41 -4.20
C ILE A 340 -11.30 13.19 -5.48
N TYR A 341 -11.72 11.96 -5.76
CA TYR A 341 -12.58 11.65 -6.90
C TYR A 341 -13.91 12.41 -6.84
N GLU A 342 -14.51 12.49 -5.67
CA GLU A 342 -15.76 13.25 -5.47
C GLU A 342 -15.54 14.75 -5.70
N SER A 343 -14.41 15.32 -5.23
CA SER A 343 -14.05 16.73 -5.53
C SER A 343 -13.93 16.98 -7.04
N ILE A 344 -13.23 16.11 -7.76
CA ILE A 344 -13.07 16.20 -9.22
C ILE A 344 -14.44 16.14 -9.91
N LYS A 345 -15.29 15.18 -9.55
CA LYS A 345 -16.63 15.02 -10.10
C LYS A 345 -17.52 16.22 -9.88
N GLN A 346 -17.35 16.93 -8.76
CA GLN A 346 -18.06 18.17 -8.42
C GLN A 346 -17.33 19.44 -8.92
N GLY A 347 -16.43 19.33 -9.91
CA GLY A 347 -15.75 20.47 -10.52
C GLY A 347 -14.75 21.19 -9.61
N GLY A 348 -14.13 20.48 -8.68
CA GLY A 348 -13.14 21.04 -7.75
C GLY A 348 -13.75 21.56 -6.45
N THR A 349 -14.95 21.11 -6.10
CA THR A 349 -15.58 21.48 -4.83
C THR A 349 -14.83 20.88 -3.66
N ARG A 350 -14.68 21.64 -2.56
CA ARG A 350 -14.08 21.14 -1.32
C ARG A 350 -14.94 20.06 -0.69
N ILE A 351 -14.36 18.90 -0.43
CA ILE A 351 -14.98 17.76 0.26
C ILE A 351 -14.42 17.67 1.68
N SER A 352 -15.29 17.56 2.68
CA SER A 352 -14.91 17.29 4.08
C SER A 352 -14.76 15.79 4.34
N LEU A 353 -13.81 15.41 5.21
CA LEU A 353 -13.49 14.05 5.63
C LEU A 353 -13.81 13.84 7.11
#